data_c67a0fbd36f094a27325a3c8a1f7f418
#
_entry.id   c67a0fbd36f094a27325a3c8a1f7f418
#
_cell.length_a   1.000
_cell.length_b   1.000
_cell.length_c   1.000
_cell.angle_alpha   90.00
_cell.angle_beta   90.00
_cell.angle_gamma   90.00
#
_symmetry.space_group_name_H-M   'P 1'
#
loop_
_entity.id
_entity.type
_entity.pdbx_description
1 polymer ?
#
loop_
_entity_poly.entity_id
_entity_poly.type
_entity_poly.pdbx_seq_one_letter_code
_entity_poly.pdbx_strand_id
1 'polypeptide(L)' 'MLATDKQIKYLTDLMNKVNRIIDLWPECGVEKFYIDWRHERSRGMNINDASIKISAFKSLIRGINMKRVLFNLPQF' A
#
# COMPACT_ATOMS: atom_id res chain seq x y z
N MET A 1 -2.54 -18.89 -11.38
CA MET A 1 -1.21 -18.96 -10.74
C MET A 1 -1.18 -18.03 -9.54
N LEU A 2 -0.73 -18.51 -8.41
CA LEU A 2 -0.65 -17.72 -7.18
C LEU A 2 0.35 -16.58 -7.31
N ALA A 3 0.16 -15.54 -6.49
CA ALA A 3 1.07 -14.41 -6.41
C ALA A 3 2.51 -14.86 -6.18
N THR A 4 3.47 -14.14 -6.76
CA THR A 4 4.89 -14.46 -6.65
C THR A 4 5.46 -13.98 -5.33
N ASP A 5 6.61 -14.53 -4.92
CA ASP A 5 7.35 -14.06 -3.74
C ASP A 5 7.73 -12.58 -3.86
N LYS A 6 8.09 -12.14 -5.07
CA LYS A 6 8.37 -10.71 -5.34
C LYS A 6 7.14 -9.84 -5.09
N GLN A 7 5.98 -10.27 -5.54
CA GLN A 7 4.73 -9.53 -5.31
C GLN A 7 4.38 -9.47 -3.82
N ILE A 8 4.53 -10.58 -3.09
CA ILE A 8 4.28 -10.63 -1.64
C ILE A 8 5.20 -9.65 -0.91
N LYS A 9 6.50 -9.67 -1.23
CA LYS A 9 7.46 -8.74 -0.63
C LYS A 9 7.10 -7.30 -0.97
N TYR A 10 6.76 -7.01 -2.21
CA TYR A 10 6.40 -5.67 -2.65
C TYR A 10 5.14 -5.15 -1.96
N LEU A 11 4.11 -6.00 -1.85
CA LEU A 11 2.89 -5.65 -1.11
C LEU A 11 3.19 -5.34 0.35
N THR A 12 4.03 -6.13 0.99
CA THR A 12 4.45 -5.89 2.38
C THR A 12 5.19 -4.56 2.50
N ASP A 13 6.13 -4.29 1.60
CA ASP A 13 6.91 -3.04 1.61
C ASP A 13 6.00 -1.82 1.38
N LEU A 14 5.06 -1.90 0.43
CA LEU A 14 4.11 -0.82 0.15
C LEU A 14 3.17 -0.58 1.33
N MET A 15 2.65 -1.65 1.92
CA MET A 15 1.79 -1.54 3.12
C MET A 15 2.53 -0.87 4.27
N ASN A 16 3.77 -1.26 4.52
CA ASN A 16 4.60 -0.66 5.57
C ASN A 16 4.90 0.80 5.27
N LYS A 17 5.14 1.16 4.00
CA LYS A 17 5.33 2.55 3.59
C LYS A 17 4.09 3.39 3.86
N VAL A 18 2.91 2.89 3.49
CA VAL A 18 1.64 3.58 3.76
C VAL A 18 1.44 3.76 5.26
N ASN A 19 1.68 2.72 6.05
CA ASN A 19 1.52 2.79 7.50
C ASN A 19 2.47 3.81 8.14
N ARG A 20 3.70 3.92 7.63
CA ARG A 20 4.64 4.95 8.09
C ARG A 20 4.15 6.35 7.75
N ILE A 21 3.63 6.54 6.55
CA ILE A 21 3.05 7.82 6.12
C ILE A 21 1.90 8.22 7.05
N ILE A 22 1.03 7.27 7.40
CA ILE A 22 -0.09 7.50 8.31
C ILE A 22 0.41 7.91 9.69
N ASP A 23 1.46 7.27 10.20
CA ASP A 23 2.07 7.65 11.48
C ASP A 23 2.65 9.06 11.46
N LEU A 24 3.27 9.46 10.34
CA LEU A 24 3.87 10.78 10.19
C LEU A 24 2.84 11.86 9.91
N TRP A 25 1.70 11.50 9.34
CA TRP A 25 0.65 12.45 8.97
C TRP A 25 -0.73 11.85 9.23
N PRO A 26 -1.17 11.76 10.50
CA PRO A 26 -2.47 11.18 10.84
C PRO A 26 -3.65 11.86 10.15
N GLU A 27 -3.50 13.14 9.79
CA GLU A 27 -4.53 13.93 9.13
C GLU A 27 -4.79 13.51 7.68
N CYS A 28 -4.04 12.55 7.15
CA CYS A 28 -4.26 12.05 5.79
C CYS A 28 -5.62 11.38 5.60
N GLY A 29 -6.26 10.98 6.71
CA GLY A 29 -7.60 10.40 6.69
C GLY A 29 -7.66 8.93 6.30
N VAL A 30 -6.54 8.22 6.32
CA VAL A 30 -6.43 6.80 5.97
C VAL A 30 -6.08 6.00 7.22
N GLU A 31 -6.76 4.85 7.40
CA GLU A 31 -6.44 3.93 8.48
C GLU A 31 -5.30 2.98 8.09
N LYS A 32 -4.52 2.54 9.09
CA LYS A 32 -3.43 1.60 8.86
C LYS A 32 -3.95 0.24 8.38
N PHE A 33 -3.09 -0.45 7.64
CA PHE A 33 -3.34 -1.78 7.11
C PHE A 33 -2.56 -2.82 7.89
N TYR A 34 -3.22 -3.94 8.24
CA TYR A 34 -2.61 -5.06 8.95
C TYR A 34 -2.98 -6.36 8.21
N ILE A 35 -2.37 -6.56 7.05
CA ILE A 35 -2.67 -7.70 6.17
C ILE A 35 -1.46 -8.60 6.07
N ASP A 36 -1.64 -9.89 6.33
CA ASP A 36 -0.64 -10.91 6.07
C ASP A 36 -0.76 -11.39 4.62
N TRP A 37 0.09 -10.86 3.74
CA TRP A 37 0.03 -11.15 2.31
C TRP A 37 0.36 -12.60 1.98
N ARG A 38 1.19 -13.27 2.78
CA ARG A 38 1.47 -14.69 2.60
C ARG A 38 0.22 -15.52 2.89
N HIS A 39 -0.53 -15.14 3.92
CA HIS A 39 -1.80 -15.77 4.23
C HIS A 39 -2.81 -15.57 3.11
N GLU A 40 -2.91 -14.35 2.59
CA GLU A 40 -3.79 -14.05 1.45
C GLU A 40 -3.44 -14.90 0.23
N ARG A 41 -2.15 -15.09 -0.06
CA ARG A 41 -1.70 -15.98 -1.12
C ARG A 41 -2.14 -17.41 -0.86
N SER A 42 -2.00 -17.89 0.37
CA SER A 42 -2.40 -19.26 0.74
C SER A 42 -3.90 -19.48 0.57
N ARG A 43 -4.70 -18.42 0.62
CA ARG A 43 -6.14 -18.46 0.40
C ARG A 43 -6.54 -18.28 -1.07
N GLY A 44 -5.59 -18.16 -1.97
CA GLY A 44 -5.84 -18.14 -3.40
C GLY A 44 -5.58 -16.82 -4.13
N MET A 45 -4.95 -15.83 -3.48
CA MET A 45 -4.59 -14.59 -4.16
C MET A 45 -3.63 -14.90 -5.31
N ASN A 46 -4.05 -14.58 -6.54
CA ASN A 46 -3.28 -14.86 -7.74
C ASN A 46 -2.45 -13.65 -8.18
N ILE A 47 -1.66 -13.83 -9.27
CA ILE A 47 -0.80 -12.78 -9.82
C ILE A 47 -1.60 -11.52 -10.18
N ASN A 48 -2.77 -11.67 -10.79
CA ASN A 48 -3.60 -10.53 -11.18
C ASN A 48 -4.15 -9.79 -9.97
N ASP A 49 -4.62 -10.52 -8.96
CA ASP A 49 -5.11 -9.93 -7.71
C ASP A 49 -4.00 -9.12 -7.02
N ALA A 50 -2.80 -9.69 -6.95
CA ALA A 50 -1.64 -9.02 -6.35
C ALA A 50 -1.28 -7.75 -7.13
N SER A 51 -1.30 -7.80 -8.46
CA SER A 51 -1.01 -6.63 -9.30
C SER A 51 -2.02 -5.51 -9.08
N ILE A 52 -3.31 -5.84 -8.94
CA ILE A 52 -4.37 -4.86 -8.65
C ILE A 52 -4.12 -4.21 -7.28
N LYS A 53 -3.78 -4.99 -6.27
CA LYS A 53 -3.51 -4.48 -4.92
C LYS A 53 -2.25 -3.60 -4.87
N ILE A 54 -1.20 -3.98 -5.60
CA ILE A 54 0.01 -3.16 -5.76
C ILE A 54 -0.35 -1.80 -6.36
N SER A 55 -1.13 -1.80 -7.44
CA SER A 55 -1.57 -0.56 -8.10
C SER A 55 -2.42 0.30 -7.17
N ALA A 56 -3.28 -0.33 -6.36
CA ALA A 56 -4.12 0.37 -5.38
C ALA A 56 -3.27 1.08 -4.32
N PHE A 57 -2.23 0.43 -3.77
CA PHE A 57 -1.32 1.07 -2.81
C PHE A 57 -0.54 2.22 -3.45
N LYS A 58 -0.05 2.04 -4.67
CA LYS A 58 0.65 3.11 -5.39
C LYS A 58 -0.25 4.32 -5.61
N SER A 59 -1.50 4.09 -5.99
CA SER A 59 -2.49 5.15 -6.18
C SER A 59 -2.81 5.86 -4.86
N LEU A 60 -2.92 5.11 -3.76
CA LEU A 60 -3.15 5.67 -2.44
C LEU A 60 -2.00 6.60 -2.01
N ILE A 61 -0.76 6.18 -2.19
CA ILE A 61 0.42 7.00 -1.88
C ILE A 61 0.43 8.26 -2.73
N ARG A 62 0.12 8.14 -4.01
CA ARG A 62 0.04 9.30 -4.93
C ARG A 62 -1.04 10.27 -4.48
N GLY A 63 -2.20 9.77 -4.08
CA GLY A 63 -3.30 10.60 -3.59
C GLY A 63 -2.95 11.35 -2.31
N ILE A 64 -2.25 10.70 -1.38
CA ILE A 64 -1.76 11.35 -0.17
C ILE A 64 -0.77 12.46 -0.51
N ASN A 65 0.16 12.20 -1.42
CA ASN A 65 1.13 13.21 -1.87
C ASN A 65 0.47 14.38 -2.58
N MET A 66 -0.58 14.15 -3.36
CA MET A 66 -1.36 15.22 -3.98
C MET A 66 -2.01 16.12 -2.93
N LYS A 67 -2.56 15.54 -1.87
CA LYS A 67 -3.08 16.31 -0.73
C LYS A 67 -2.01 17.19 -0.12
N ARG A 68 -0.80 16.65 0.07
CA ARG A 68 0.32 17.41 0.63
C ARG A 68 0.70 18.58 -0.26
N VAL A 69 0.71 18.40 -1.57
CA VAL A 69 0.96 19.49 -2.52
C VAL A 69 -0.08 20.59 -2.35
N LEU A 70 -1.36 20.23 -2.23
CA LEU A 70 -2.44 21.22 -2.03
C LEU A 70 -2.29 22.00 -0.73
N PHE A 71 -1.72 21.41 0.31
CA PHE A 71 -1.45 22.06 1.59
C PHE A 71 -0.06 22.68 1.68
N ASN A 72 0.68 22.75 0.57
CA ASN A 72 2.06 23.28 0.51
C ASN A 72 3.02 22.52 1.44
N LEU A 73 2.82 21.22 1.59
CA LEU A 73 3.68 20.36 2.39
C LEU A 73 4.61 19.52 1.50
N PRO A 74 5.79 19.13 1.98
CA PRO A 74 6.67 18.23 1.22
C PRO A 74 6.01 16.87 0.97
N GLN A 75 6.26 16.28 -0.19
CA GLN A 75 5.81 14.93 -0.51
C GLN A 75 6.63 13.88 0.23
N PHE A 76 5.99 12.75 0.49
CA PHE A 76 6.69 11.59 1.04
C PHE A 76 7.48 10.83 -0.03
#